data_c7f41ebc41723438ee0608578411335d
#
_entry.id   c7f41ebc41723438ee0608578411335d
#
_cell.length_a   1.000
_cell.length_b   1.000
_cell.length_c   1.000
_cell.angle_alpha   90.00
_cell.angle_beta   90.00
_cell.angle_gamma   90.00
#
_symmetry.space_group_name_H-M   'P 1'
#
loop_
_entity.id
_entity.type
_entity.pdbx_description
1 polymer ?
#
loop_
_entity_poly.entity_id
_entity_poly.type
_entity_poly.pdbx_seq_one_letter_code
_entity_poly.pdbx_strand_id
1 'polypeptide(L)'
;DKLSSVTGSLNQVSGPYYNFTTPEALGVVAVFAENKPSLLGAVRTLAPVIASGNTSILIASQNYPLPAITLSEVLATSDLPAGVVNVLTGKISELSPWIASHMEIDGVDVAGLSKKEEEELKLLGADNLKRVFRFSNSNNPERILSFMEQKTVWHPIGI
;
A
#
# COMPACT_ATOMS: atom_id res chain seq x y z
N ASP A 1 13.75 -9.35 5.79
CA ASP A 1 14.72 -9.32 6.90
C ASP A 1 15.54 -8.04 7.01
N LYS A 2 15.70 -7.26 5.93
CA LYS A 2 16.47 -6.01 5.96
C LYS A 2 15.62 -4.76 6.21
N LEU A 3 14.31 -4.85 6.14
CA LEU A 3 13.42 -3.70 6.29
C LEU A 3 13.57 -3.03 7.66
N SER A 4 13.62 -3.84 8.72
CA SER A 4 13.80 -3.36 10.09
C SER A 4 15.14 -2.66 10.33
N SER A 5 16.17 -2.93 9.52
CA SER A 5 17.48 -2.27 9.61
C SER A 5 17.59 -0.97 8.81
N VAL A 6 16.63 -0.72 7.91
CA VAL A 6 16.59 0.46 7.05
C VAL A 6 15.62 1.51 7.59
N THR A 7 14.68 1.11 8.44
CA THR A 7 13.60 1.94 8.95
C THR A 7 13.67 2.07 10.47
N GLY A 8 13.43 3.27 10.95
CA GLY A 8 13.53 3.60 12.37
C GLY A 8 14.91 4.08 12.78
N SER A 9 14.97 4.88 13.82
CA SER A 9 16.21 5.42 14.36
C SER A 9 16.08 5.83 15.81
N LEU A 10 17.21 5.80 16.52
CA LEU A 10 17.39 6.53 17.77
C LEU A 10 17.84 7.94 17.43
N ASN A 11 17.12 8.94 17.93
CA ASN A 11 17.40 10.33 17.62
C ASN A 11 18.12 10.98 18.78
N GLN A 12 19.23 11.64 18.52
CA GLN A 12 19.94 12.43 19.53
C GLN A 12 19.18 13.74 19.74
N VAL A 13 18.83 14.01 21.00
CA VAL A 13 18.11 15.22 21.40
C VAL A 13 18.80 15.87 22.58
N SER A 14 18.73 17.19 22.67
CA SER A 14 19.20 17.94 23.83
C SER A 14 18.12 17.89 24.93
N GLY A 15 18.47 17.33 26.09
CA GLY A 15 17.57 17.26 27.23
C GLY A 15 17.27 15.82 27.70
N PRO A 16 16.50 15.69 28.78
CA PRO A 16 16.23 14.40 29.43
C PRO A 16 15.13 13.63 28.70
N TYR A 17 15.33 13.33 27.43
CA TYR A 17 14.37 12.60 26.60
C TYR A 17 15.04 11.41 25.90
N TYR A 18 14.32 10.30 25.88
CA TYR A 18 14.58 9.21 24.95
C TYR A 18 13.70 9.41 23.71
N ASN A 19 14.31 9.66 22.57
CA ASN A 19 13.61 9.92 21.33
C ASN A 19 13.96 8.85 20.30
N PHE A 20 12.94 8.25 19.73
CA PHE A 20 13.10 7.28 18.66
C PHE A 20 12.03 7.42 17.60
N THR A 21 12.37 7.03 16.38
CA THR A 21 11.46 6.99 15.24
C THR A 21 11.23 5.54 14.87
N THR A 22 9.96 5.17 14.71
CA THR A 22 9.55 3.84 14.26
C THR A 22 8.62 3.96 13.04
N PRO A 23 8.77 3.06 12.06
CA PRO A 23 7.82 3.01 10.95
C PRO A 23 6.50 2.38 11.41
N GLU A 24 5.40 2.96 10.96
CA GLU A 24 4.04 2.42 11.13
C GLU A 24 3.38 2.24 9.77
N ALA A 25 2.37 1.40 9.69
CA ALA A 25 1.57 1.24 8.48
C ALA A 25 0.81 2.54 8.15
N LEU A 26 0.66 2.82 6.86
CA LEU A 26 -0.16 3.96 6.39
C LEU A 26 -1.64 3.76 6.73
N GLY A 27 -2.16 2.53 6.58
CA GLY A 27 -3.56 2.19 6.82
C GLY A 27 -4.15 1.27 5.75
N VAL A 28 -5.13 1.75 5.01
CA VAL A 28 -5.77 1.02 3.91
C VAL A 28 -5.20 1.47 2.58
N VAL A 29 -4.66 0.53 1.81
CA VAL A 29 -4.05 0.80 0.51
C VAL A 29 -4.77 0.05 -0.59
N ALA A 30 -5.29 0.79 -1.58
CA ALA A 30 -5.81 0.20 -2.79
C ALA A 30 -4.68 -0.02 -3.81
N VAL A 31 -4.67 -1.16 -4.48
CA VAL A 31 -3.68 -1.48 -5.49
C VAL A 31 -4.33 -1.94 -6.78
N PHE A 32 -3.99 -1.31 -7.88
CA PHE A 32 -4.44 -1.71 -9.21
C PHE A 32 -3.40 -2.63 -9.85
N ALA A 33 -3.76 -3.91 -10.01
CA ALA A 33 -2.86 -4.90 -10.61
C ALA A 33 -2.65 -4.64 -12.11
N GLU A 34 -1.42 -4.83 -12.56
CA GLU A 34 -1.08 -4.78 -13.99
C GLU A 34 -1.81 -5.87 -14.78
N ASN A 35 -2.18 -5.58 -16.02
CA ASN A 35 -2.89 -6.54 -16.88
C ASN A 35 -1.99 -7.70 -17.33
N LYS A 36 -0.71 -7.45 -17.57
CA LYS A 36 0.25 -8.48 -18.02
C LYS A 36 1.65 -8.24 -17.47
N PRO A 37 2.25 -9.27 -16.85
CA PRO A 37 1.68 -10.55 -16.46
C PRO A 37 0.78 -10.41 -15.21
N SER A 38 -0.47 -10.86 -15.27
CA SER A 38 -1.51 -10.54 -14.28
C SER A 38 -1.24 -11.07 -12.87
N LEU A 39 -0.73 -12.30 -12.73
CA LEU A 39 -0.36 -12.85 -11.42
C LEU A 39 0.83 -12.09 -10.83
N LEU A 40 1.90 -11.92 -11.60
CA LEU A 40 3.08 -11.19 -11.14
C LEU A 40 2.74 -9.73 -10.83
N GLY A 41 1.89 -9.10 -11.64
CA GLY A 41 1.40 -7.75 -11.40
C GLY A 41 0.64 -7.64 -10.08
N ALA A 42 -0.27 -8.58 -9.81
CA ALA A 42 -0.99 -8.64 -8.53
C ALA A 42 -0.04 -8.82 -7.34
N VAL A 43 0.88 -9.78 -7.41
CA VAL A 43 1.84 -10.04 -6.31
C VAL A 43 2.80 -8.87 -6.12
N ARG A 44 3.31 -8.28 -7.20
CA ARG A 44 4.26 -7.15 -7.15
C ARG A 44 3.67 -5.92 -6.47
N THR A 45 2.38 -5.64 -6.70
CA THR A 45 1.70 -4.50 -6.09
C THR A 45 1.24 -4.80 -4.66
N LEU A 46 0.75 -6.01 -4.41
CA LEU A 46 0.18 -6.42 -3.14
C LEU A 46 1.23 -6.69 -2.05
N ALA A 47 2.28 -7.45 -2.38
CA ALA A 47 3.24 -7.91 -1.38
C ALA A 47 3.95 -6.78 -0.60
N PRO A 48 4.38 -5.66 -1.23
CA PRO A 48 4.96 -4.53 -0.51
C PRO A 48 4.00 -3.89 0.49
N VAL A 49 2.71 -3.81 0.14
CA VAL A 49 1.66 -3.22 0.99
C VAL A 49 1.42 -4.07 2.24
N ILE A 50 1.35 -5.40 2.08
CA ILE A 50 1.21 -6.30 3.22
C ILE A 50 2.48 -6.29 4.08
N ALA A 51 3.66 -6.32 3.45
CA ALA A 51 4.94 -6.31 4.15
C ALA A 51 5.17 -5.05 4.99
N SER A 52 4.53 -3.93 4.65
CA SER A 52 4.54 -2.69 5.41
C SER A 52 3.45 -2.61 6.49
N GLY A 53 2.69 -3.69 6.70
CA GLY A 53 1.69 -3.80 7.77
C GLY A 53 0.31 -3.22 7.40
N ASN A 54 0.08 -2.82 6.16
CA ASN A 54 -1.19 -2.27 5.71
C ASN A 54 -2.22 -3.34 5.39
N THR A 55 -3.49 -2.96 5.43
CA THR A 55 -4.56 -3.70 4.77
C THR A 55 -4.69 -3.27 3.32
N SER A 56 -5.14 -4.18 2.45
CA SER A 56 -5.17 -3.90 1.03
C SER A 56 -6.50 -4.24 0.37
N ILE A 57 -6.89 -3.38 -0.58
CA ILE A 57 -7.94 -3.65 -1.56
C ILE A 57 -7.23 -3.87 -2.90
N LEU A 58 -7.13 -5.14 -3.33
CA LEU A 58 -6.53 -5.50 -4.61
C LEU A 58 -7.59 -5.46 -5.71
N ILE A 59 -7.45 -4.52 -6.62
CA ILE A 59 -8.21 -4.48 -7.87
C ILE A 59 -7.49 -5.37 -8.87
N ALA A 60 -8.07 -6.53 -9.16
CA ALA A 60 -7.51 -7.51 -10.08
C ALA A 60 -7.42 -6.96 -11.51
N SER A 61 -6.53 -7.54 -12.31
CA SER A 61 -6.47 -7.24 -13.74
C SER A 61 -7.87 -7.34 -14.38
N GLN A 62 -8.33 -6.28 -15.01
CA GLN A 62 -9.63 -6.26 -15.68
C GLN A 62 -9.75 -7.33 -16.77
N ASN A 63 -8.65 -7.57 -17.50
CA ASN A 63 -8.64 -8.50 -18.63
C ASN A 63 -8.31 -9.94 -18.23
N TYR A 64 -7.61 -10.14 -17.11
CA TYR A 64 -7.15 -11.46 -16.66
C TYR A 64 -7.31 -11.61 -15.13
N PRO A 65 -8.55 -11.63 -14.61
CA PRO A 65 -8.80 -11.60 -13.17
C PRO A 65 -8.54 -12.95 -12.48
N LEU A 66 -8.66 -14.08 -13.19
CA LEU A 66 -8.61 -15.42 -12.59
C LEU A 66 -7.37 -15.71 -11.75
N PRO A 67 -6.15 -15.32 -12.17
CA PRO A 67 -4.96 -15.54 -11.32
C PRO A 67 -5.03 -14.83 -9.96
N ALA A 68 -5.66 -13.65 -9.89
CA ALA A 68 -5.85 -12.94 -8.62
C ALA A 68 -6.90 -13.63 -7.75
N ILE A 69 -7.93 -14.24 -8.34
CA ILE A 69 -8.92 -15.03 -7.61
C ILE A 69 -8.27 -16.28 -7.01
N THR A 70 -7.50 -17.02 -7.80
CA THR A 70 -6.74 -18.18 -7.28
C THR A 70 -5.77 -17.75 -6.17
N LEU A 71 -5.11 -16.60 -6.33
CA LEU A 71 -4.27 -16.05 -5.26
C LEU A 71 -5.08 -15.76 -4.00
N SER A 72 -6.31 -15.24 -4.12
CA SER A 72 -7.17 -14.97 -2.95
C SER A 72 -7.56 -16.24 -2.20
N GLU A 73 -7.79 -17.34 -2.91
CA GLU A 73 -8.05 -18.65 -2.30
C GLU A 73 -6.83 -19.16 -1.51
N VAL A 74 -5.63 -19.00 -2.07
CA VAL A 74 -4.38 -19.33 -1.37
C VAL A 74 -4.19 -18.48 -0.12
N LEU A 75 -4.44 -17.18 -0.21
CA LEU A 75 -4.34 -16.27 0.93
C LEU A 75 -5.37 -16.60 2.02
N ALA A 76 -6.59 -16.94 1.63
CA ALA A 76 -7.67 -17.30 2.57
C ALA A 76 -7.38 -18.60 3.35
N THR A 77 -6.54 -19.48 2.81
CA THR A 77 -6.12 -20.75 3.45
C THR A 77 -4.74 -20.67 4.10
N SER A 78 -4.10 -19.51 4.06
CA SER A 78 -2.81 -19.24 4.71
C SER A 78 -2.99 -18.68 6.12
N ASP A 79 -1.87 -18.40 6.79
CA ASP A 79 -1.84 -17.74 8.11
C ASP A 79 -2.13 -16.22 8.04
N LEU A 80 -2.49 -15.69 6.86
CA LEU A 80 -2.84 -14.29 6.71
C LEU A 80 -4.19 -14.02 7.39
N PRO A 81 -4.29 -13.04 8.32
CA PRO A 81 -5.54 -12.74 8.99
C PRO A 81 -6.63 -12.32 7.99
N ALA A 82 -7.87 -12.74 8.24
CA ALA A 82 -9.00 -12.39 7.41
C ALA A 82 -9.19 -10.86 7.33
N GLY A 83 -9.48 -10.35 6.13
CA GLY A 83 -9.70 -8.91 5.88
C GLY A 83 -8.43 -8.11 5.60
N VAL A 84 -7.23 -8.67 5.78
CA VAL A 84 -5.98 -7.99 5.40
C VAL A 84 -5.90 -7.77 3.90
N VAL A 85 -6.36 -8.72 3.10
CA VAL A 85 -6.43 -8.61 1.65
C VAL A 85 -7.85 -8.85 1.18
N ASN A 86 -8.41 -7.87 0.47
CA ASN A 86 -9.73 -7.94 -0.14
C ASN A 86 -9.56 -7.81 -1.66
N VAL A 87 -9.97 -8.82 -2.42
CA VAL A 87 -9.81 -8.84 -3.87
C VAL A 87 -11.11 -8.45 -4.56
N LEU A 88 -11.03 -7.43 -5.40
CA LEU A 88 -12.15 -6.97 -6.23
C LEU A 88 -11.86 -7.23 -7.70
N THR A 89 -12.88 -7.69 -8.41
CA THR A 89 -12.86 -7.81 -9.87
C THR A 89 -13.92 -6.88 -10.47
N GLY A 90 -13.62 -6.25 -11.58
CA GLY A 90 -14.55 -5.35 -12.24
C GLY A 90 -13.85 -4.44 -13.24
N LYS A 91 -14.61 -3.52 -13.80
CA LYS A 91 -14.07 -2.52 -14.70
C LYS A 91 -13.40 -1.40 -13.92
N ILE A 92 -12.21 -1.01 -14.35
CA ILE A 92 -11.46 0.08 -13.73
C ILE A 92 -12.27 1.37 -13.72
N SER A 93 -12.97 1.68 -14.81
CA SER A 93 -13.82 2.87 -14.94
C SER A 93 -14.98 2.93 -13.93
N GLU A 94 -15.43 1.78 -13.43
CA GLU A 94 -16.49 1.69 -12.42
C GLU A 94 -15.92 1.74 -11.00
N LEU A 95 -14.77 1.10 -10.75
CA LEU A 95 -14.17 0.98 -9.42
C LEU A 95 -13.32 2.19 -9.04
N SER A 96 -12.59 2.77 -10.00
CA SER A 96 -11.64 3.86 -9.73
C SER A 96 -12.26 5.10 -9.08
N PRO A 97 -13.46 5.58 -9.48
CA PRO A 97 -14.09 6.73 -8.82
C PRO A 97 -14.40 6.48 -7.34
N TRP A 98 -14.84 5.27 -7.00
CA TRP A 98 -15.12 4.88 -5.61
C TRP A 98 -13.84 4.79 -4.78
N ILE A 99 -12.80 4.18 -5.32
CA ILE A 99 -11.47 4.12 -4.68
C ILE A 99 -10.93 5.55 -4.46
N ALA A 100 -11.08 6.43 -5.43
CA ALA A 100 -10.60 7.80 -5.33
C ALA A 100 -11.33 8.61 -4.25
N SER A 101 -12.66 8.49 -4.17
CA SER A 101 -13.48 9.28 -3.26
C SER A 101 -13.63 8.69 -1.86
N HIS A 102 -13.28 7.41 -1.63
CA HIS A 102 -13.47 6.77 -0.34
C HIS A 102 -12.51 7.31 0.72
N MET A 103 -13.05 7.85 1.81
CA MET A 103 -12.28 8.54 2.85
C MET A 103 -11.31 7.63 3.62
N GLU A 104 -11.66 6.34 3.78
CA GLU A 104 -10.87 5.36 4.54
C GLU A 104 -9.73 4.70 3.72
N ILE A 105 -9.53 5.12 2.49
CA ILE A 105 -8.39 4.67 1.68
C ILE A 105 -7.30 5.73 1.75
N ASP A 106 -6.17 5.40 2.35
CA ASP A 106 -5.06 6.32 2.63
C ASP A 106 -4.06 6.39 1.48
N GLY A 107 -3.88 5.28 0.78
CA GLY A 107 -2.92 5.19 -0.32
C GLY A 107 -3.42 4.39 -1.51
N VAL A 108 -2.86 4.69 -2.69
CA VAL A 108 -3.20 3.98 -3.93
C VAL A 108 -1.93 3.71 -4.75
N ASP A 109 -1.71 2.43 -5.12
CA ASP A 109 -0.73 2.06 -6.15
C ASP A 109 -1.43 1.95 -7.50
N VAL A 110 -1.04 2.82 -8.43
CA VAL A 110 -1.68 2.95 -9.75
C VAL A 110 -0.92 2.22 -10.87
N ALA A 111 -0.12 1.20 -10.54
CA ALA A 111 0.69 0.47 -11.52
C ALA A 111 -0.14 -0.10 -12.68
N GLY A 112 -1.35 -0.57 -12.41
CA GLY A 112 -2.26 -1.14 -13.41
C GLY A 112 -3.08 -0.13 -14.20
N LEU A 113 -3.03 1.16 -13.87
CA LEU A 113 -3.78 2.21 -14.55
C LEU A 113 -3.01 2.78 -15.74
N SER A 114 -3.72 3.23 -16.76
CA SER A 114 -3.17 4.11 -17.78
C SER A 114 -2.88 5.51 -17.19
N LYS A 115 -2.09 6.32 -17.87
CA LYS A 115 -1.83 7.71 -17.43
C LYS A 115 -3.11 8.54 -17.30
N LYS A 116 -4.06 8.36 -18.22
CA LYS A 116 -5.34 9.07 -18.19
C LYS A 116 -6.17 8.67 -16.96
N GLU A 117 -6.29 7.38 -16.68
CA GLU A 117 -7.00 6.87 -15.50
C GLU A 117 -6.35 7.31 -14.20
N GLU A 118 -5.01 7.38 -14.15
CA GLU A 118 -4.27 7.93 -13.02
C GLU A 118 -4.55 9.42 -12.80
N GLU A 119 -4.57 10.22 -13.84
CA GLU A 119 -4.90 11.65 -13.78
C GLU A 119 -6.34 11.86 -13.28
N GLU A 120 -7.30 11.10 -13.81
CA GLU A 120 -8.69 11.13 -13.35
C GLU A 120 -8.80 10.72 -11.87
N LEU A 121 -8.11 9.66 -11.45
CA LEU A 121 -8.09 9.23 -10.07
C LEU A 121 -7.49 10.30 -9.13
N LYS A 122 -6.40 10.94 -9.53
CA LYS A 122 -5.77 12.04 -8.76
C LYS A 122 -6.69 13.24 -8.59
N LEU A 123 -7.43 13.59 -9.64
CA LEU A 123 -8.40 14.70 -9.59
C LEU A 123 -9.55 14.38 -8.62
N LEU A 124 -10.12 13.17 -8.72
CA LEU A 124 -11.20 12.73 -7.83
C LEU A 124 -10.77 12.52 -6.38
N GLY A 125 -9.50 12.16 -6.16
CA GLY A 125 -8.92 11.95 -4.82
C GLY A 125 -8.32 13.19 -4.18
N ALA A 126 -8.35 14.35 -4.85
CA ALA A 126 -7.67 15.56 -4.36
C ALA A 126 -8.23 16.06 -3.02
N ASP A 127 -9.53 15.90 -2.78
CA ASP A 127 -10.18 16.36 -1.54
C ASP A 127 -9.83 15.48 -0.32
N ASN A 128 -9.29 14.28 -0.55
CA ASN A 128 -9.04 13.28 0.50
C ASN A 128 -7.56 13.16 0.90
N LEU A 129 -6.66 13.97 0.32
CA LEU A 129 -5.21 13.93 0.58
C LEU A 129 -4.57 12.55 0.39
N LYS A 130 -5.14 11.68 -0.46
CA LYS A 130 -4.63 10.33 -0.70
C LYS A 130 -3.21 10.36 -1.28
N ARG A 131 -2.40 9.41 -0.83
CA ARG A 131 -1.09 9.18 -1.42
C ARG A 131 -1.23 8.31 -2.66
N VAL A 132 -0.92 8.86 -3.82
CA VAL A 132 -0.99 8.15 -5.11
C VAL A 132 0.40 7.90 -5.64
N PHE A 133 0.76 6.64 -5.78
CA PHE A 133 2.09 6.23 -6.20
C PHE A 133 2.06 5.43 -7.50
N ARG A 134 3.04 5.69 -8.34
CA ARG A 134 3.41 4.85 -9.48
C ARG A 134 4.88 4.49 -9.38
N PHE A 135 5.16 3.23 -9.20
CA PHE A 135 6.53 2.75 -9.06
C PHE A 135 7.07 2.24 -10.39
N SER A 136 8.37 2.43 -10.60
CA SER A 136 9.10 1.74 -11.66
C SER A 136 9.16 0.24 -11.35
N ASN A 137 9.42 -0.58 -12.38
CA ASN A 137 9.54 -2.04 -12.23
C ASN A 137 10.81 -2.51 -11.48
N SER A 138 11.49 -1.61 -10.77
CA SER A 138 12.66 -1.95 -9.97
C SER A 138 12.25 -2.66 -8.65
N ASN A 139 13.05 -3.63 -8.24
CA ASN A 139 12.92 -4.28 -6.94
C ASN A 139 13.49 -3.38 -5.82
N ASN A 140 13.06 -2.12 -5.77
CA ASN A 140 13.51 -1.15 -4.80
C ASN A 140 12.64 -1.23 -3.54
N PRO A 141 13.21 -1.16 -2.32
CA PRO A 141 12.47 -1.04 -1.07
C PRO A 141 11.56 0.20 -1.00
N GLU A 142 11.74 1.16 -1.89
CA GLU A 142 10.89 2.36 -2.02
C GLU A 142 9.40 2.04 -2.00
N ARG A 143 8.96 0.98 -2.70
CA ARG A 143 7.55 0.59 -2.75
C ARG A 143 7.01 0.16 -1.37
N ILE A 144 7.84 -0.42 -0.51
CA ILE A 144 7.46 -0.75 0.86
C ILE A 144 7.43 0.51 1.71
N LEU A 145 8.48 1.32 1.65
CA LEU A 145 8.64 2.52 2.47
C LEU A 145 7.59 3.60 2.18
N SER A 146 7.12 3.68 0.93
CA SER A 146 6.11 4.66 0.52
C SER A 146 4.74 4.42 1.17
N PHE A 147 4.45 3.18 1.61
CA PHE A 147 3.24 2.83 2.33
C PHE A 147 3.44 2.75 3.85
N MET A 148 4.45 3.45 4.34
CA MET A 148 4.73 3.57 5.78
C MET A 148 4.76 5.03 6.20
N GLU A 149 4.50 5.26 7.47
CA GLU A 149 4.67 6.55 8.13
C GLU A 149 5.80 6.46 9.15
N GLN A 150 6.51 7.57 9.35
CA GLN A 150 7.55 7.68 10.36
C GLN A 150 6.97 8.35 11.61
N LYS A 151 6.80 7.57 12.68
CA LYS A 151 6.31 8.07 13.95
C LYS A 151 7.46 8.30 14.91
N THR A 152 7.62 9.54 15.35
CA THR A 152 8.65 9.91 16.34
C THR A 152 8.02 9.97 17.74
N VAL A 153 8.59 9.20 18.65
CA VAL A 153 8.16 9.12 20.06
C VAL A 153 9.15 9.87 20.94
N TRP A 154 8.64 10.77 21.74
CA TRP A 154 9.36 11.50 22.77
C TRP A 154 9.00 10.92 24.14
N HIS A 155 9.95 10.24 24.77
CA HIS A 155 9.75 9.67 26.08
C HIS A 155 10.61 10.42 27.11
N PRO A 156 10.01 11.11 28.09
CA PRO A 156 10.80 11.77 29.13
C PRO A 156 11.56 10.74 29.95
N ILE A 157 12.85 10.97 30.13
CA ILE A 157 13.67 10.18 31.05
C ILE A 157 13.53 10.87 32.40
N GLY A 158 12.94 10.19 33.38
CA GLY A 158 12.77 10.73 34.73
C GLY A 158 14.07 11.23 35.30
N ILE A 159 14.03 12.36 35.96
CA ILE A 159 15.13 12.97 36.70
C ILE A 159 15.21 12.28 38.05
#